data_e7b925a2746f3b28dab2bf99717c23a7
#
_entry.id   e7b925a2746f3b28dab2bf99717c23a7
#
_cell.length_a   1.000
_cell.length_b   1.000
_cell.length_c   1.000
_cell.angle_alpha   90.00
_cell.angle_beta   90.00
_cell.angle_gamma   90.00
#
_symmetry.space_group_name_H-M   'P 1'
#
loop_
_entity.id
_entity.type
_entity.pdbx_description
1 polymer ?
#
loop_
_entity_poly.entity_id
_entity_poly.type
_entity_poly.pdbx_seq_one_letter_code
_entity_poly.pdbx_strand_id
1 'polypeptide(L)'
;TEFKQRLMELIGNAAHFVEIKTFHSYCFDLLGRIGNLEEARNVVAKAAEMIEQGEVEPNRIGKTVRVIDEAQDMSEAAYAWVRALMATNEEMRVIAGGDDDQNIYEFRGSDSKFMYRLAQEDGSRFIEMVENYRSAVHPVKFSNEFAKAIGKRIKTTPIISKRDEDGRVEVTRHCSAYMYQPLVENLMRH
;
A
#
# COMPACT_ATOMS: atom_id res chain seq x y z
N THR A 1 -15.83 -1.07 9.73
CA THR A 1 -15.08 -1.92 8.78
C THR A 1 -14.26 -2.93 9.57
N GLU A 2 -14.03 -4.09 9.00
CA GLU A 2 -13.26 -5.20 9.61
C GLU A 2 -11.89 -4.74 10.17
N PHE A 3 -11.16 -3.91 9.42
CA PHE A 3 -9.88 -3.36 9.86
C PHE A 3 -10.00 -2.57 11.19
N LYS A 4 -11.03 -1.73 11.31
CA LYS A 4 -11.26 -0.97 12.54
C LYS A 4 -11.59 -1.87 13.73
N GLN A 5 -12.32 -2.94 13.49
CA GLN A 5 -12.65 -3.93 14.52
C GLN A 5 -11.39 -4.66 14.99
N ARG A 6 -10.53 -5.13 14.06
CA ARG A 6 -9.23 -5.76 14.40
C ARG A 6 -8.31 -4.80 15.15
N LEU A 7 -8.33 -3.52 14.79
CA LEU A 7 -7.54 -2.52 15.49
C LEU A 7 -8.04 -2.35 16.92
N MET A 8 -9.36 -2.33 17.14
CA MET A 8 -9.95 -2.27 18.48
C MET A 8 -9.57 -3.49 19.33
N GLU A 9 -9.52 -4.67 18.74
CA GLU A 9 -9.09 -5.90 19.44
C GLU A 9 -7.61 -5.83 19.85
N LEU A 10 -6.74 -5.20 19.02
CA LEU A 10 -5.31 -5.12 19.27
C LEU A 10 -4.91 -4.04 20.27
N ILE A 11 -5.49 -2.84 20.15
CA ILE A 11 -5.07 -1.66 20.94
C ILE A 11 -6.18 -1.07 21.81
N GLY A 12 -7.34 -1.72 21.85
CA GLY A 12 -8.45 -1.31 22.70
C GLY A 12 -8.94 0.12 22.42
N ASN A 13 -9.19 0.87 23.48
CA ASN A 13 -9.72 2.24 23.40
C ASN A 13 -8.83 3.21 22.62
N ALA A 14 -7.54 2.95 22.49
CA ALA A 14 -6.63 3.78 21.68
C ALA A 14 -7.04 3.81 20.19
N ALA A 15 -7.76 2.80 19.70
CA ALA A 15 -8.27 2.77 18.33
C ALA A 15 -9.26 3.90 18.01
N HIS A 16 -9.91 4.51 19.03
CA HIS A 16 -10.78 5.66 18.83
C HIS A 16 -10.05 6.92 18.36
N PHE A 17 -8.75 7.02 18.62
CA PHE A 17 -7.91 8.13 18.20
C PHE A 17 -7.30 7.91 16.81
N VAL A 18 -7.49 6.71 16.23
CA VAL A 18 -6.99 6.37 14.90
C VAL A 18 -8.06 6.65 13.84
N GLU A 19 -7.71 7.48 12.89
CA GLU A 19 -8.53 7.77 11.72
C GLU A 19 -8.09 6.88 10.55
N ILE A 20 -9.01 6.12 9.98
CA ILE A 20 -8.75 5.18 8.89
C ILE A 20 -9.53 5.62 7.66
N LYS A 21 -8.83 6.05 6.62
CA LYS A 21 -9.41 6.54 5.38
C LYS A 21 -8.51 6.22 4.19
N THR A 22 -9.10 6.14 3.00
CA THR A 22 -8.32 6.20 1.76
C THR A 22 -7.83 7.62 1.50
N PHE A 23 -6.80 7.81 0.68
CA PHE A 23 -6.32 9.14 0.27
C PHE A 23 -7.47 10.01 -0.25
N HIS A 24 -8.27 9.49 -1.16
CA HIS A 24 -9.41 10.21 -1.71
C HIS A 24 -10.41 10.63 -0.63
N SER A 25 -10.83 9.70 0.23
CA SER A 25 -11.80 9.99 1.29
C SER A 25 -11.29 11.05 2.26
N TYR A 26 -10.00 11.00 2.62
CA TYR A 26 -9.40 12.01 3.48
C TYR A 26 -9.37 13.38 2.81
N CYS A 27 -8.95 13.44 1.55
CA CYS A 27 -8.89 14.70 0.80
C CYS A 27 -10.28 15.28 0.54
N PHE A 28 -11.29 14.45 0.28
CA PHE A 28 -12.69 14.90 0.19
C PHE A 28 -13.16 15.56 1.50
N ASP A 29 -12.88 14.93 2.63
CA ASP A 29 -13.25 15.49 3.93
C ASP A 29 -12.47 16.78 4.22
N LEU A 30 -11.22 16.84 3.77
CA LEU A 30 -10.35 18.00 3.94
C LEU A 30 -10.83 19.22 3.14
N LEU A 31 -11.20 19.02 1.89
CA LEU A 31 -11.61 20.08 0.98
C LEU A 31 -13.11 20.45 1.11
N GLY A 32 -13.91 19.61 1.77
CA GLY A 32 -15.34 19.78 1.83
C GLY A 32 -16.06 19.33 0.54
N ARG A 33 -17.22 19.93 0.24
CA ARG A 33 -18.01 19.55 -0.96
C ARG A 33 -17.30 19.98 -2.23
N ILE A 34 -17.03 19.01 -3.10
CA ILE A 34 -16.46 19.24 -4.44
C ILE A 34 -17.61 19.32 -5.43
N GLY A 35 -17.53 20.30 -6.35
CA GLY A 35 -18.64 20.66 -7.20
C GLY A 35 -18.92 19.73 -8.38
N ASN A 36 -17.92 19.00 -8.91
CA ASN A 36 -18.07 18.17 -10.11
C ASN A 36 -17.18 16.91 -10.13
N LEU A 37 -17.43 16.01 -11.10
CA LEU A 37 -16.71 14.74 -11.25
C LEU A 37 -15.22 14.90 -11.59
N GLU A 38 -14.84 15.95 -12.27
CA GLU A 38 -13.45 16.21 -12.66
C GLU A 38 -12.63 16.66 -11.44
N GLU A 39 -13.18 17.52 -10.61
CA GLU A 39 -12.59 17.91 -9.33
C GLU A 39 -12.47 16.70 -8.41
N ALA A 40 -13.42 15.78 -8.43
CA ALA A 40 -13.38 14.55 -7.67
C ALA A 40 -12.20 13.63 -8.07
N ARG A 41 -11.87 13.58 -9.37
CA ARG A 41 -10.72 12.79 -9.85
C ARG A 41 -9.38 13.38 -9.39
N ASN A 42 -9.31 14.70 -9.28
CA ASN A 42 -8.09 15.43 -8.95
C ASN A 42 -8.01 15.85 -7.47
N VAL A 43 -8.92 15.34 -6.63
CA VAL A 43 -9.05 15.77 -5.22
C VAL A 43 -7.76 15.66 -4.42
N VAL A 44 -6.96 14.62 -4.65
CA VAL A 44 -5.70 14.40 -3.92
C VAL A 44 -4.65 15.43 -4.34
N ALA A 45 -4.51 15.70 -5.64
CA ALA A 45 -3.60 16.72 -6.15
C ALA A 45 -3.99 18.11 -5.65
N LYS A 46 -5.28 18.45 -5.73
CA LYS A 46 -5.80 19.73 -5.23
C LYS A 46 -5.58 19.91 -3.73
N ALA A 47 -5.76 18.83 -2.96
CA ALA A 47 -5.47 18.89 -1.52
C ALA A 47 -3.98 19.13 -1.23
N ALA A 48 -3.08 18.54 -2.03
CA ALA A 48 -1.66 18.79 -1.91
C ALA A 48 -1.33 20.26 -2.17
N GLU A 49 -1.83 20.83 -3.27
CA GLU A 49 -1.64 22.24 -3.63
C GLU A 49 -2.16 23.19 -2.53
N MET A 50 -3.35 22.97 -1.99
CA MET A 50 -3.92 23.81 -0.96
C MET A 50 -3.13 23.74 0.37
N ILE A 51 -2.57 22.58 0.69
CA ILE A 51 -1.69 22.44 1.85
C ILE A 51 -0.40 23.23 1.64
N GLU A 52 0.23 23.11 0.46
CA GLU A 52 1.45 23.84 0.11
C GLU A 52 1.25 25.36 0.10
N GLN A 53 0.07 25.82 -0.31
CA GLN A 53 -0.31 27.24 -0.30
C GLN A 53 -0.73 27.77 1.08
N GLY A 54 -0.84 26.89 2.09
CA GLY A 54 -1.28 27.27 3.43
C GLY A 54 -2.76 27.56 3.55
N GLU A 55 -3.57 27.12 2.60
CA GLU A 55 -5.03 27.34 2.55
C GLU A 55 -5.82 26.36 3.44
N VAL A 56 -5.15 25.36 4.01
CA VAL A 56 -5.76 24.38 4.90
C VAL A 56 -5.45 24.72 6.35
N GLU A 57 -6.49 24.74 7.18
CA GLU A 57 -6.32 25.00 8.61
C GLU A 57 -5.39 23.96 9.28
N PRO A 58 -4.36 24.38 10.05
CA PRO A 58 -3.38 23.48 10.65
C PRO A 58 -3.98 22.39 11.55
N ASN A 59 -5.08 22.68 12.25
CA ASN A 59 -5.77 21.72 13.11
C ASN A 59 -6.36 20.53 12.34
N ARG A 60 -6.65 20.69 11.05
CA ARG A 60 -7.19 19.63 10.18
C ARG A 60 -6.12 18.67 9.67
N ILE A 61 -4.87 19.08 9.64
CA ILE A 61 -3.73 18.33 9.13
C ILE A 61 -2.69 18.01 10.20
N GLY A 62 -2.89 18.44 11.44
CA GLY A 62 -1.95 18.37 12.55
C GLY A 62 -1.72 17.00 13.18
N LYS A 63 -2.02 15.89 12.48
CA LYS A 63 -1.70 14.55 12.98
C LYS A 63 -0.19 14.32 12.94
N THR A 64 0.35 13.83 14.05
CA THR A 64 1.79 13.60 14.21
C THR A 64 2.30 12.29 13.63
N VAL A 65 1.41 11.32 13.39
CA VAL A 65 1.76 10.03 12.79
C VAL A 65 0.82 9.71 11.64
N ARG A 66 1.40 9.34 10.51
CA ARG A 66 0.69 8.82 9.33
C ARG A 66 1.20 7.41 9.03
N VAL A 67 0.28 6.47 8.89
CA VAL A 67 0.59 5.13 8.43
C VAL A 67 -0.03 4.95 7.05
N ILE A 68 0.79 4.57 6.09
CA ILE A 68 0.40 4.32 4.70
C ILE A 68 0.56 2.84 4.45
N ASP A 69 -0.54 2.16 4.18
CA ASP A 69 -0.58 0.77 3.78
C ASP A 69 -0.62 0.66 2.25
N GLU A 70 -0.10 -0.42 1.68
CA GLU A 70 0.02 -0.63 0.24
C GLU A 70 0.70 0.55 -0.49
N ALA A 71 1.81 1.02 0.07
CA ALA A 71 2.51 2.22 -0.42
C ALA A 71 3.06 2.09 -1.85
N GLN A 72 3.21 0.86 -2.38
CA GLN A 72 3.56 0.62 -3.79
C GLN A 72 2.49 1.13 -4.76
N ASP A 73 1.23 1.26 -4.30
CA ASP A 73 0.11 1.73 -5.12
C ASP A 73 -0.06 3.26 -5.10
N MET A 74 0.87 4.00 -4.49
CA MET A 74 0.83 5.45 -4.51
C MET A 74 0.94 6.01 -5.94
N SER A 75 0.08 6.98 -6.24
CA SER A 75 0.22 7.85 -7.41
C SER A 75 1.11 9.05 -7.10
N GLU A 76 1.51 9.80 -8.15
CA GLU A 76 2.24 11.05 -8.00
C GLU A 76 1.49 12.05 -7.11
N ALA A 77 0.16 12.17 -7.28
CA ALA A 77 -0.67 13.04 -6.46
C ALA A 77 -0.68 12.61 -4.97
N ALA A 78 -0.74 11.29 -4.70
CA ALA A 78 -0.67 10.80 -3.32
C ALA A 78 0.70 11.08 -2.68
N TYR A 79 1.78 10.89 -3.42
CA TYR A 79 3.12 11.23 -2.96
C TYR A 79 3.28 12.73 -2.69
N ALA A 80 2.83 13.59 -3.61
CA ALA A 80 2.85 15.04 -3.43
C ALA A 80 2.06 15.47 -2.18
N TRP A 81 0.90 14.88 -1.96
CA TRP A 81 0.09 15.13 -0.77
C TRP A 81 0.81 14.74 0.53
N VAL A 82 1.47 13.58 0.57
CA VAL A 82 2.28 13.16 1.73
C VAL A 82 3.41 14.15 1.99
N ARG A 83 4.11 14.58 0.93
CA ARG A 83 5.20 15.56 1.00
C ARG A 83 4.72 16.91 1.52
N ALA A 84 3.58 17.42 1.03
CA ALA A 84 2.99 18.66 1.50
C ALA A 84 2.68 18.60 3.00
N LEU A 85 2.14 17.49 3.49
CA LEU A 85 1.89 17.28 4.91
C LEU A 85 3.18 17.26 5.74
N MET A 86 4.22 16.56 5.26
CA MET A 86 5.52 16.50 5.94
C MET A 86 6.17 17.88 6.02
N ALA A 87 6.05 18.70 4.97
CA ALA A 87 6.59 20.05 4.94
C ALA A 87 5.88 21.03 5.90
N THR A 88 4.61 20.78 6.19
CA THR A 88 3.82 21.65 7.12
C THR A 88 3.92 21.22 8.57
N ASN A 89 4.44 20.04 8.86
CA ASN A 89 4.57 19.53 10.22
C ASN A 89 5.88 18.73 10.37
N GLU A 90 6.93 19.41 10.83
CA GLU A 90 8.27 18.85 11.02
C GLU A 90 8.31 17.68 12.04
N GLU A 91 7.35 17.65 12.96
CA GLU A 91 7.25 16.54 13.93
C GLU A 91 6.51 15.33 13.38
N MET A 92 5.97 15.42 12.15
CA MET A 92 5.23 14.31 11.56
C MET A 92 6.15 13.13 11.26
N ARG A 93 5.68 11.95 11.66
CA ARG A 93 6.31 10.67 11.32
C ARG A 93 5.45 9.93 10.32
N VAL A 94 6.07 9.51 9.23
CA VAL A 94 5.42 8.69 8.20
C VAL A 94 5.97 7.27 8.29
N ILE A 95 5.06 6.30 8.37
CA ILE A 95 5.36 4.87 8.29
C ILE A 95 4.69 4.36 7.03
N ALA A 96 5.46 4.01 6.02
CA ALA A 96 4.94 3.47 4.77
C ALA A 96 5.29 1.99 4.66
N GLY A 97 4.27 1.15 4.56
CA GLY A 97 4.40 -0.28 4.32
C GLY A 97 3.91 -0.64 2.93
N GLY A 98 4.59 -1.56 2.25
CA GLY A 98 4.20 -1.99 0.92
C GLY A 98 5.11 -3.10 0.39
N ASP A 99 4.72 -3.64 -0.75
CA ASP A 99 5.43 -4.68 -1.45
C ASP A 99 5.56 -4.32 -2.94
N ASP A 100 6.75 -3.90 -3.37
CA ASP A 100 7.01 -3.48 -4.74
C ASP A 100 6.76 -4.57 -5.77
N ASP A 101 6.87 -5.85 -5.40
CA ASP A 101 6.53 -6.98 -6.27
C ASP A 101 5.00 -7.10 -6.52
N GLN A 102 4.17 -6.41 -5.73
CA GLN A 102 2.71 -6.42 -5.83
C GLN A 102 2.12 -5.17 -6.51
N ASN A 103 2.93 -4.31 -7.10
CA ASN A 103 2.40 -3.18 -7.87
C ASN A 103 1.79 -3.66 -9.20
N ILE A 104 0.48 -3.88 -9.18
CA ILE A 104 -0.31 -4.32 -10.34
C ILE A 104 -1.16 -3.18 -10.94
N TYR A 105 -1.06 -1.96 -10.40
CA TYR A 105 -1.86 -0.79 -10.80
C TYR A 105 -1.07 0.30 -11.54
N GLU A 106 0.09 -0.01 -12.11
CA GLU A 106 0.88 0.94 -12.92
C GLU A 106 0.04 1.60 -14.03
N PHE A 107 -0.88 0.85 -14.63
CA PHE A 107 -1.79 1.38 -15.66
C PHE A 107 -2.76 2.46 -15.15
N ARG A 108 -2.88 2.63 -13.83
CA ARG A 108 -3.65 3.70 -13.16
C ARG A 108 -2.77 4.85 -12.67
N GLY A 109 -1.46 4.82 -12.97
CA GLY A 109 -0.50 5.85 -12.55
C GLY A 109 0.09 5.63 -11.16
N SER A 110 -0.09 4.43 -10.56
CA SER A 110 0.69 4.04 -9.38
C SER A 110 2.12 3.66 -9.82
N ASP A 111 3.07 3.91 -8.93
CA ASP A 111 4.46 3.55 -9.19
C ASP A 111 5.20 3.34 -7.87
N SER A 112 5.78 2.17 -7.68
CA SER A 112 6.56 1.84 -6.49
C SER A 112 7.76 2.75 -6.26
N LYS A 113 8.17 3.54 -7.28
CA LYS A 113 9.19 4.59 -7.11
C LYS A 113 8.85 5.60 -6.02
N PHE A 114 7.56 5.87 -5.77
CA PHE A 114 7.15 6.83 -4.74
C PHE A 114 7.41 6.29 -3.33
N MET A 115 7.18 4.99 -3.11
CA MET A 115 7.56 4.31 -1.87
C MET A 115 9.09 4.36 -1.67
N TYR A 116 9.87 4.12 -2.74
CA TYR A 116 11.32 4.22 -2.72
C TYR A 116 11.79 5.64 -2.41
N ARG A 117 11.15 6.68 -3.00
CA ARG A 117 11.48 8.08 -2.70
C ARG A 117 11.26 8.43 -1.23
N LEU A 118 10.17 7.95 -0.62
CA LEU A 118 9.97 8.13 0.83
C LEU A 118 11.08 7.50 1.66
N ALA A 119 11.60 6.34 1.23
CA ALA A 119 12.72 5.69 1.90
C ALA A 119 14.06 6.45 1.74
N GLN A 120 14.17 7.35 0.78
CA GLN A 120 15.36 8.20 0.54
C GLN A 120 15.30 9.56 1.22
N GLU A 121 14.18 9.91 1.89
CA GLU A 121 14.08 11.17 2.63
C GLU A 121 15.07 11.20 3.80
N ASP A 122 15.58 12.38 4.10
CA ASP A 122 16.53 12.57 5.21
C ASP A 122 15.93 12.08 6.53
N GLY A 123 16.69 11.26 7.25
CA GLY A 123 16.24 10.64 8.50
C GLY A 123 15.33 9.42 8.33
N SER A 124 15.04 9.01 7.11
CA SER A 124 14.26 7.79 6.84
C SER A 124 15.05 6.53 7.19
N ARG A 125 14.31 5.51 7.63
CA ARG A 125 14.85 4.17 7.85
C ARG A 125 14.09 3.16 7.00
N PHE A 126 14.81 2.48 6.13
CA PHE A 126 14.28 1.36 5.34
C PHE A 126 14.44 0.04 6.11
N ILE A 127 13.38 -0.76 6.16
CA ILE A 127 13.35 -2.07 6.82
C ILE A 127 12.74 -3.08 5.85
N GLU A 128 13.49 -4.10 5.44
CA GLU A 128 12.96 -5.24 4.71
C GLU A 128 12.30 -6.23 5.68
N MET A 129 11.01 -6.53 5.45
CA MET A 129 10.29 -7.58 6.18
C MET A 129 10.45 -8.90 5.42
N VAL A 130 11.37 -9.74 5.88
CA VAL A 130 11.73 -11.00 5.19
C VAL A 130 11.04 -12.23 5.76
N GLU A 131 10.37 -12.12 6.89
CA GLU A 131 9.69 -13.23 7.55
C GLU A 131 8.23 -13.33 7.11
N ASN A 132 7.84 -14.47 6.56
CA ASN A 132 6.49 -14.76 6.12
C ASN A 132 5.82 -15.77 7.07
N TYR A 133 4.81 -15.29 7.78
CA TYR A 133 4.02 -16.07 8.74
C TYR A 133 2.72 -16.63 8.13
N ARG A 134 2.42 -16.27 6.88
CA ARG A 134 1.16 -16.63 6.19
C ARG A 134 1.29 -17.94 5.44
N SER A 135 2.35 -18.06 4.64
CA SER A 135 2.49 -19.12 3.63
C SER A 135 3.48 -20.19 4.06
N ALA A 136 3.22 -21.42 3.66
CA ALA A 136 4.08 -22.58 3.88
C ALA A 136 5.40 -22.47 3.08
N VAL A 137 6.34 -23.37 3.34
CA VAL A 137 7.72 -23.31 2.84
C VAL A 137 7.81 -23.34 1.31
N HIS A 138 7.13 -24.30 0.65
CA HIS A 138 7.23 -24.47 -0.81
C HIS A 138 6.61 -23.29 -1.58
N PRO A 139 5.40 -22.75 -1.23
CA PRO A 139 4.89 -21.53 -1.82
C PRO A 139 5.84 -20.35 -1.71
N VAL A 140 6.48 -20.16 -0.55
CA VAL A 140 7.44 -19.06 -0.37
C VAL A 140 8.69 -19.25 -1.23
N LYS A 141 9.25 -20.46 -1.29
CA LYS A 141 10.37 -20.76 -2.19
C LYS A 141 10.01 -20.52 -3.65
N PHE A 142 8.83 -20.98 -4.08
CA PHE A 142 8.35 -20.75 -5.45
C PHE A 142 8.20 -19.26 -5.77
N SER A 143 7.60 -18.49 -4.85
CA SER A 143 7.46 -17.04 -5.02
C SER A 143 8.81 -16.34 -5.13
N ASN A 144 9.80 -16.71 -4.33
CA ASN A 144 11.15 -16.16 -4.42
C ASN A 144 11.80 -16.43 -5.80
N GLU A 145 11.63 -17.64 -6.35
CA GLU A 145 12.15 -17.97 -7.69
C GLU A 145 11.40 -17.18 -8.78
N PHE A 146 10.08 -17.10 -8.69
CA PHE A 146 9.26 -16.35 -9.63
C PHE A 146 9.62 -14.85 -9.62
N ALA A 147 9.81 -14.27 -8.44
CA ALA A 147 10.15 -12.87 -8.27
C ALA A 147 11.50 -12.47 -8.90
N LYS A 148 12.41 -13.42 -9.14
CA LYS A 148 13.67 -13.14 -9.88
C LYS A 148 13.45 -12.69 -11.31
N ALA A 149 12.28 -12.98 -11.89
CA ALA A 149 11.91 -12.51 -13.22
C ALA A 149 11.41 -11.06 -13.25
N ILE A 150 11.13 -10.44 -12.10
CA ILE A 150 10.70 -9.05 -11.99
C ILE A 150 11.92 -8.14 -12.15
N GLY A 151 11.90 -7.29 -13.19
CA GLY A 151 13.08 -6.55 -13.62
C GLY A 151 13.53 -5.41 -12.70
N LYS A 152 12.62 -4.81 -11.92
CA LYS A 152 12.91 -3.69 -11.01
C LYS A 152 12.33 -4.00 -9.65
N ARG A 153 13.18 -4.34 -8.70
CA ARG A 153 12.80 -4.67 -7.33
C ARG A 153 13.55 -3.81 -6.34
N ILE A 154 12.85 -3.35 -5.33
CA ILE A 154 13.42 -2.67 -4.16
C ILE A 154 13.94 -3.73 -3.19
N LYS A 155 13.19 -4.80 -2.99
CA LYS A 155 13.59 -5.92 -2.14
C LYS A 155 14.74 -6.69 -2.74
N THR A 156 15.76 -6.92 -1.93
CA THR A 156 16.95 -7.68 -2.31
C THR A 156 17.05 -9.02 -1.58
N THR A 157 16.43 -9.12 -0.42
CA THR A 157 16.51 -10.29 0.46
C THR A 157 15.36 -11.27 0.18
N PRO A 158 15.63 -12.57 -0.03
CA PRO A 158 14.58 -13.56 -0.18
C PRO A 158 13.70 -13.67 1.07
N ILE A 159 12.41 -13.91 0.87
CA ILE A 159 11.45 -14.12 1.95
C ILE A 159 11.64 -15.52 2.54
N ILE A 160 11.50 -15.66 3.84
CA ILE A 160 11.65 -16.92 4.59
C ILE A 160 10.31 -17.27 5.25
N SER A 161 9.76 -18.46 4.98
CA SER A 161 8.60 -18.95 5.69
C SER A 161 8.93 -19.21 7.15
N LYS A 162 8.04 -18.79 8.05
CA LYS A 162 8.07 -19.12 9.49
C LYS A 162 7.08 -20.23 9.86
N ARG A 163 6.43 -20.82 8.86
CA ARG A 163 5.60 -22.01 9.07
C ARG A 163 6.44 -23.26 8.84
N ASP A 164 6.20 -24.28 9.66
CA ASP A 164 6.91 -25.57 9.58
C ASP A 164 6.32 -26.51 8.51
N GLU A 165 5.19 -26.12 7.90
CA GLU A 165 4.52 -26.89 6.87
C GLU A 165 5.21 -26.71 5.52
N ASP A 166 5.44 -27.83 4.80
CA ASP A 166 6.02 -27.77 3.46
C ASP A 166 5.11 -27.06 2.45
N GLY A 167 3.81 -27.33 2.51
CA GLY A 167 2.83 -26.82 1.56
C GLY A 167 2.97 -27.45 0.17
N ARG A 168 2.04 -27.11 -0.74
CA ARG A 168 2.01 -27.65 -2.09
C ARG A 168 1.97 -26.50 -3.11
N VAL A 169 2.77 -26.63 -4.15
CA VAL A 169 2.72 -25.81 -5.36
C VAL A 169 2.41 -26.71 -6.54
N GLU A 170 1.38 -26.35 -7.30
CA GLU A 170 1.00 -27.07 -8.51
C GLU A 170 1.00 -26.12 -9.69
N VAL A 171 1.68 -26.49 -10.76
CA VAL A 171 1.73 -25.73 -12.01
C VAL A 171 1.01 -26.52 -13.09
N THR A 172 -0.14 -26.01 -13.54
CA THR A 172 -0.93 -26.64 -14.60
C THR A 172 -0.84 -25.82 -15.88
N ARG A 173 -0.42 -26.44 -16.96
CA ARG A 173 -0.37 -25.82 -18.29
C ARG A 173 -1.62 -26.17 -19.09
N HIS A 174 -2.36 -25.17 -19.50
CA HIS A 174 -3.49 -25.32 -20.42
C HIS A 174 -3.15 -24.76 -21.80
N CYS A 175 -3.46 -25.53 -22.86
CA CYS A 175 -3.18 -25.17 -24.24
C CYS A 175 -4.47 -24.80 -25.01
N SER A 176 -5.55 -24.49 -24.31
CA SER A 176 -6.86 -24.16 -24.92
C SER A 176 -7.17 -22.67 -24.84
N ALA A 177 -7.84 -22.15 -25.87
CA ALA A 177 -8.41 -20.79 -25.86
C ALA A 177 -9.53 -20.63 -24.79
N TYR A 178 -10.09 -21.72 -24.30
CA TYR A 178 -11.12 -21.74 -23.25
C TYR A 178 -10.51 -22.12 -21.90
N MET A 179 -9.80 -21.21 -21.27
CA MET A 179 -9.06 -21.47 -20.02
C MET A 179 -9.93 -21.60 -18.76
N TYR A 180 -11.15 -21.08 -18.78
CA TYR A 180 -11.97 -20.98 -17.57
C TYR A 180 -12.45 -22.36 -17.05
N GLN A 181 -12.91 -23.24 -17.93
CA GLN A 181 -13.50 -24.50 -17.51
C GLN A 181 -12.46 -25.44 -16.86
N PRO A 182 -11.26 -25.66 -17.45
CA PRO A 182 -10.22 -26.49 -16.83
C PRO A 182 -9.71 -25.91 -15.51
N LEU A 183 -9.65 -24.59 -15.37
CA LEU A 183 -9.24 -23.92 -14.12
C LEU A 183 -10.26 -24.18 -13.01
N VAL A 184 -11.56 -24.02 -13.30
CA VAL A 184 -12.65 -24.28 -12.35
C VAL A 184 -12.67 -25.75 -11.95
N GLU A 185 -12.55 -26.67 -12.90
CA GLU A 185 -12.51 -28.12 -12.62
C GLU A 185 -11.34 -28.52 -11.72
N ASN A 186 -10.15 -27.91 -11.91
CA ASN A 186 -9.01 -28.14 -11.02
C ASN A 186 -9.24 -27.58 -9.61
N LEU A 187 -9.81 -26.38 -9.51
CA LEU A 187 -10.12 -25.78 -8.20
C LEU A 187 -11.19 -26.56 -7.43
N MET A 188 -12.11 -27.23 -8.13
CA MET A 188 -13.16 -28.06 -7.51
C MET A 188 -12.68 -29.46 -7.09
N ARG A 189 -11.52 -29.91 -7.55
CA ARG A 189 -10.94 -31.25 -7.19
C ARG A 189 -10.02 -31.19 -5.96
N HIS A 190 -9.71 -30.01 -5.48
CA HIS A 190 -8.81 -29.74 -4.36
C HIS A 190 -9.49 -28.88 -3.28
#